data_4b5cf50e88ac84a08be8a65f7fc2ff5a
#
_entry.id   4b5cf50e88ac84a08be8a65f7fc2ff5a
#
_cell.length_a   1.000
_cell.length_b   1.000
_cell.length_c   1.000
_cell.angle_alpha   90.00
_cell.angle_beta   90.00
_cell.angle_gamma   90.00
#
_symmetry.space_group_name_H-M   'P 1'
#
loop_
_entity.id
_entity.type
_entity.pdbx_description
1 polymer ?
#
loop_
_entity_poly.entity_id
_entity_poly.type
_entity_poly.pdbx_seq_one_letter_code
_entity_poly.pdbx_strand_id
1 'polypeptide(L)'
;MQTFYMTDAGKVRTHNEDNVTIISNNNNEFILAVADGMGGHKAGEVASNIAIEHITESFESIESLGKKEDAIEWLRNIVKEINNKIFAYTREHPESKGMGTTLVIAVKTDDYILYGNIGDSSGYAIKNEKLHKITHDHTLVNLLVSTGELTPEQAKFHPRKNLLTRALGANDPIEIDIFDVDNNVQGLFLCSDGLTNMVAEEQIEKVLNNKSSIEEQVEKLIKKSNMRGGTDNISIAYLKKESGDL
;
A
#
# COMPACT_ATOMS: atom_id res chain seq x y z
N MET A 1 -13.16 -13.56 9.17
CA MET A 1 -12.53 -12.51 8.33
C MET A 1 -12.72 -12.83 6.86
N GLN A 2 -13.09 -11.88 6.00
CA GLN A 2 -13.10 -11.99 4.55
C GLN A 2 -11.92 -11.19 4.00
N THR A 3 -11.23 -11.72 3.00
CA THR A 3 -10.09 -11.05 2.35
C THR A 3 -10.19 -11.15 0.85
N PHE A 4 -9.85 -10.07 0.16
CA PHE A 4 -9.73 -10.08 -1.29
C PHE A 4 -8.72 -9.03 -1.74
N TYR A 5 -7.93 -9.35 -2.75
CA TYR A 5 -7.03 -8.41 -3.39
C TYR A 5 -7.09 -8.54 -4.90
N MET A 6 -6.80 -7.45 -5.59
CA MET A 6 -6.80 -7.41 -7.04
C MET A 6 -5.85 -6.33 -7.54
N THR A 7 -5.19 -6.60 -8.65
CA THR A 7 -4.40 -5.62 -9.40
C THR A 7 -4.84 -5.58 -10.86
N ASP A 8 -4.76 -4.42 -11.49
CA ASP A 8 -5.15 -4.16 -12.87
C ASP A 8 -4.18 -3.16 -13.52
N ALA A 9 -3.76 -3.42 -14.75
CA ALA A 9 -2.83 -2.55 -15.46
C ALA A 9 -3.39 -1.15 -15.78
N GLY A 10 -4.69 -0.94 -15.61
CA GLY A 10 -5.34 0.27 -16.07
C GLY A 10 -5.58 0.24 -17.58
N LYS A 11 -5.90 1.41 -18.15
CA LYS A 11 -6.19 1.53 -19.59
C LYS A 11 -5.08 2.16 -20.41
N VAL A 12 -4.14 2.83 -19.76
CA VAL A 12 -3.09 3.63 -20.41
C VAL A 12 -1.74 2.95 -20.33
N ARG A 13 -1.44 2.30 -19.22
CA ARG A 13 -0.17 1.58 -19.03
C ARG A 13 -0.14 0.29 -19.85
N THR A 14 1.01 -0.04 -20.41
CA THR A 14 1.25 -1.28 -21.17
C THR A 14 1.69 -2.43 -20.28
N HIS A 15 2.21 -2.14 -19.10
CA HIS A 15 2.68 -3.08 -18.09
C HIS A 15 2.04 -2.75 -16.75
N ASN A 16 1.95 -3.74 -15.89
CA ASN A 16 1.55 -3.55 -14.52
C ASN A 16 2.80 -3.64 -13.63
N GLU A 17 3.20 -2.51 -13.05
CA GLU A 17 4.35 -2.42 -12.16
C GLU A 17 3.92 -2.47 -10.67
N ASP A 18 2.62 -2.48 -10.40
CA ASP A 18 2.07 -2.73 -9.06
C ASP A 18 2.17 -4.21 -8.69
N ASN A 19 2.33 -4.47 -7.38
CA ASN A 19 2.13 -5.81 -6.81
C ASN A 19 1.35 -5.72 -5.50
N VAL A 20 0.59 -6.78 -5.19
CA VAL A 20 -0.32 -6.80 -4.04
C VAL A 20 -0.44 -8.21 -3.47
N THR A 21 -0.53 -8.32 -2.15
CA THR A 21 -0.77 -9.60 -1.48
C THR A 21 -1.63 -9.44 -0.22
N ILE A 22 -2.31 -10.52 0.15
CA ILE A 22 -2.85 -10.75 1.48
C ILE A 22 -2.46 -12.17 1.87
N ILE A 23 -1.78 -12.32 2.97
CA ILE A 23 -1.33 -13.59 3.53
C ILE A 23 -1.75 -13.71 4.99
N SER A 24 -1.95 -14.94 5.45
CA SER A 24 -2.30 -15.22 6.84
C SER A 24 -1.62 -16.49 7.32
N ASN A 25 -1.40 -16.59 8.64
CA ASN A 25 -0.89 -17.78 9.29
C ASN A 25 -1.97 -18.49 10.12
N ASN A 26 -1.60 -19.59 10.75
CA ASN A 26 -2.51 -20.38 11.60
C ASN A 26 -2.90 -19.69 12.91
N ASN A 27 -2.22 -18.62 13.29
CA ASN A 27 -2.49 -17.81 14.48
C ASN A 27 -3.47 -16.66 14.22
N ASN A 28 -4.17 -16.69 13.06
CA ASN A 28 -5.11 -15.64 12.66
C ASN A 28 -4.45 -14.25 12.56
N GLU A 29 -3.15 -14.22 12.23
CA GLU A 29 -2.42 -13.02 11.92
C GLU A 29 -2.44 -12.80 10.40
N PHE A 30 -2.65 -11.56 9.96
CA PHE A 30 -2.78 -11.18 8.56
C PHE A 30 -1.77 -10.10 8.20
N ILE A 31 -1.17 -10.25 7.03
CA ILE A 31 -0.41 -9.19 6.35
C ILE A 31 -1.16 -8.83 5.07
N LEU A 32 -1.41 -7.54 4.89
CA LEU A 32 -1.83 -6.96 3.62
C LEU A 32 -0.69 -6.08 3.13
N ALA A 33 -0.33 -6.13 1.85
CA ALA A 33 0.69 -5.25 1.30
C ALA A 33 0.36 -4.86 -0.14
N VAL A 34 0.62 -3.59 -0.47
CA VAL A 34 0.58 -3.04 -1.83
C VAL A 34 1.91 -2.34 -2.08
N ALA A 35 2.51 -2.61 -3.22
CA ALA A 35 3.74 -2.03 -3.70
C ALA A 35 3.52 -1.48 -5.10
N ASP A 36 3.72 -0.18 -5.31
CA ASP A 36 3.62 0.52 -6.59
C ASP A 36 5.03 0.74 -7.11
N GLY A 37 5.35 0.01 -8.17
CA GLY A 37 6.68 -0.01 -8.76
C GLY A 37 6.92 1.19 -9.67
N MET A 38 8.12 1.78 -9.55
CA MET A 38 8.56 2.89 -10.39
C MET A 38 9.91 2.60 -11.04
N GLY A 39 10.09 3.08 -12.26
CA GLY A 39 11.35 2.96 -13.00
C GLY A 39 11.14 2.99 -14.50
N GLY A 40 12.25 2.92 -15.26
CA GLY A 40 12.19 2.78 -16.71
C GLY A 40 12.00 1.33 -17.13
N HIS A 41 11.29 1.09 -18.24
CA HIS A 41 11.02 -0.24 -18.78
C HIS A 41 10.24 -1.13 -17.79
N LYS A 42 10.78 -2.30 -17.41
CA LYS A 42 10.18 -3.24 -16.45
C LYS A 42 10.80 -3.15 -15.04
N ALA A 43 11.54 -2.10 -14.77
CA ALA A 43 12.30 -2.01 -13.53
C ALA A 43 11.39 -1.83 -12.30
N GLY A 44 10.27 -1.12 -12.44
CA GLY A 44 9.26 -0.97 -11.39
C GLY A 44 8.60 -2.29 -11.02
N GLU A 45 8.24 -3.12 -12.01
CA GLU A 45 7.68 -4.47 -11.81
C GLU A 45 8.64 -5.35 -10.98
N VAL A 46 9.94 -5.29 -11.27
CA VAL A 46 10.94 -6.05 -10.51
C VAL A 46 11.04 -5.55 -9.07
N ALA A 47 11.02 -4.24 -8.85
CA ALA A 47 11.12 -3.67 -7.50
C ALA A 47 9.91 -4.03 -6.63
N SER A 48 8.69 -3.90 -7.16
CA SER A 48 7.47 -4.27 -6.45
C SER A 48 7.39 -5.78 -6.18
N ASN A 49 7.84 -6.61 -7.14
CA ASN A 49 7.93 -8.06 -6.95
C ASN A 49 8.90 -8.43 -5.82
N ILE A 50 10.12 -7.86 -5.80
CA ILE A 50 11.10 -8.09 -4.73
C ILE A 50 10.48 -7.75 -3.37
N ALA A 51 9.72 -6.65 -3.28
CA ALA A 51 9.10 -6.23 -2.02
C ALA A 51 8.04 -7.24 -1.55
N ILE A 52 7.10 -7.60 -2.41
CA ILE A 52 5.98 -8.49 -2.05
C ILE A 52 6.44 -9.92 -1.81
N GLU A 53 7.33 -10.46 -2.64
CA GLU A 53 7.90 -11.80 -2.45
C GLU A 53 8.66 -11.88 -1.11
N HIS A 54 9.50 -10.89 -0.80
CA HIS A 54 10.27 -10.91 0.45
C HIS A 54 9.39 -10.79 1.69
N ILE A 55 8.32 -9.98 1.66
CA ILE A 55 7.32 -9.91 2.73
C ILE A 55 6.67 -11.28 2.92
N THR A 56 6.25 -11.91 1.83
CA THR A 56 5.59 -13.21 1.86
C THR A 56 6.50 -14.28 2.45
N GLU A 57 7.71 -14.44 1.93
CA GLU A 57 8.70 -15.41 2.41
C GLU A 57 9.06 -15.20 3.88
N SER A 58 9.26 -13.95 4.29
CA SER A 58 9.61 -13.61 5.67
C SER A 58 8.46 -13.95 6.63
N PHE A 59 7.21 -13.63 6.26
CA PHE A 59 6.05 -13.93 7.10
C PHE A 59 5.77 -15.43 7.19
N GLU A 60 5.90 -16.17 6.08
CA GLU A 60 5.76 -17.63 6.06
C GLU A 60 6.84 -18.37 6.87
N SER A 61 8.01 -17.73 7.08
CA SER A 61 9.12 -18.31 7.83
C SER A 61 8.97 -18.20 9.35
N ILE A 62 8.03 -17.39 9.83
CA ILE A 62 7.78 -17.16 11.26
C ILE A 62 6.48 -17.82 11.71
N GLU A 63 6.45 -18.35 12.92
CA GLU A 63 5.24 -18.94 13.49
C GLU A 63 4.25 -17.86 13.92
N SER A 64 4.72 -16.76 14.47
CA SER A 64 3.94 -15.62 14.94
C SER A 64 4.75 -14.34 14.91
N LEU A 65 4.05 -13.19 14.72
CA LEU A 65 4.62 -11.86 14.85
C LEU A 65 4.86 -11.43 16.31
N GLY A 66 4.34 -12.21 17.26
CA GLY A 66 4.54 -11.95 18.68
C GLY A 66 3.83 -10.70 19.20
N LYS A 67 4.50 -9.98 20.11
CA LYS A 67 3.97 -8.72 20.64
C LYS A 67 4.08 -7.59 19.61
N LYS A 68 3.37 -6.50 19.87
CA LYS A 68 3.38 -5.32 19.00
C LYS A 68 4.79 -4.78 18.74
N GLU A 69 5.64 -4.77 19.76
CA GLU A 69 7.02 -4.31 19.65
C GLU A 69 7.86 -5.20 18.71
N ASP A 70 7.64 -6.52 18.77
CA ASP A 70 8.32 -7.51 17.90
C ASP A 70 7.88 -7.30 16.44
N ALA A 71 6.58 -7.06 16.21
CA ALA A 71 6.05 -6.76 14.88
C ALA A 71 6.56 -5.43 14.32
N ILE A 72 6.73 -4.39 15.16
CA ILE A 72 7.34 -3.11 14.76
C ILE A 72 8.81 -3.34 14.36
N GLU A 73 9.55 -4.13 15.10
CA GLU A 73 10.93 -4.46 14.76
C GLU A 73 11.01 -5.27 13.46
N TRP A 74 10.13 -6.26 13.30
CA TRP A 74 10.01 -7.03 12.06
C TRP A 74 9.73 -6.12 10.86
N LEU A 75 8.78 -5.19 10.94
CA LEU A 75 8.49 -4.22 9.88
C LEU A 75 9.71 -3.36 9.51
N ARG A 76 10.49 -2.90 10.50
CA ARG A 76 11.70 -2.12 10.26
C ARG A 76 12.81 -2.93 9.60
N ASN A 77 12.95 -4.19 10.00
CA ASN A 77 13.99 -5.06 9.49
C ASN A 77 13.68 -5.49 8.05
N ILE A 78 12.45 -5.93 7.78
CA ILE A 78 12.05 -6.37 6.45
C ILE A 78 12.18 -5.24 5.40
N VAL A 79 11.84 -4.02 5.77
CA VAL A 79 12.02 -2.85 4.90
C VAL A 79 13.49 -2.62 4.54
N LYS A 80 14.41 -2.75 5.50
CA LYS A 80 15.84 -2.65 5.24
C LYS A 80 16.34 -3.77 4.34
N GLU A 81 15.87 -4.99 4.56
CA GLU A 81 16.22 -6.16 3.76
C GLU A 81 15.74 -6.01 2.31
N ILE A 82 14.49 -5.59 2.11
CA ILE A 82 13.93 -5.30 0.79
C ILE A 82 14.77 -4.22 0.09
N ASN A 83 15.05 -3.12 0.77
CA ASN A 83 15.83 -2.01 0.22
C ASN A 83 17.22 -2.49 -0.24
N ASN A 84 17.90 -3.30 0.57
CA ASN A 84 19.18 -3.90 0.25
C ASN A 84 19.09 -4.84 -0.97
N LYS A 85 18.03 -5.65 -1.08
CA LYS A 85 17.79 -6.54 -2.23
C LYS A 85 17.60 -5.73 -3.51
N ILE A 86 16.82 -4.64 -3.48
CA ILE A 86 16.61 -3.75 -4.63
C ILE A 86 17.94 -3.11 -5.06
N PHE A 87 18.74 -2.58 -4.13
CA PHE A 87 20.06 -2.04 -4.46
C PHE A 87 21.04 -3.11 -4.96
N ALA A 88 21.00 -4.33 -4.44
CA ALA A 88 21.81 -5.44 -4.91
C ALA A 88 21.45 -5.78 -6.38
N TYR A 89 20.17 -5.91 -6.67
CA TYR A 89 19.67 -6.15 -8.02
C TYR A 89 20.12 -5.05 -9.00
N THR A 90 20.00 -3.78 -8.62
CA THR A 90 20.42 -2.65 -9.46
C THR A 90 21.93 -2.66 -9.76
N ARG A 91 22.77 -3.15 -8.83
CA ARG A 91 24.22 -3.30 -9.07
C ARG A 91 24.54 -4.39 -10.08
N GLU A 92 23.76 -5.47 -10.08
CA GLU A 92 23.92 -6.60 -11.02
C GLU A 92 23.28 -6.32 -12.39
N HIS A 93 22.27 -5.42 -12.42
CA HIS A 93 21.47 -5.04 -13.57
C HIS A 93 21.49 -3.51 -13.79
N PRO A 94 22.56 -2.94 -14.36
CA PRO A 94 22.70 -1.48 -14.53
C PRO A 94 21.57 -0.81 -15.34
N GLU A 95 20.89 -1.56 -16.20
CA GLU A 95 19.72 -1.12 -16.97
C GLU A 95 18.51 -0.80 -16.07
N SER A 96 18.47 -1.38 -14.87
CA SER A 96 17.43 -1.13 -13.85
C SER A 96 17.75 0.07 -12.95
N LYS A 97 18.74 0.89 -13.30
CA LYS A 97 19.11 2.06 -12.50
C LYS A 97 17.94 3.01 -12.33
N GLY A 98 17.69 3.37 -11.07
CA GLY A 98 16.56 4.24 -10.70
C GLY A 98 15.25 3.49 -10.49
N MET A 99 15.26 2.15 -10.46
CA MET A 99 14.11 1.39 -10.03
C MET A 99 13.83 1.58 -8.55
N GLY A 100 12.58 1.51 -8.18
CA GLY A 100 12.13 1.55 -6.81
C GLY A 100 10.67 1.15 -6.70
N THR A 101 10.16 1.17 -5.48
CA THR A 101 8.73 0.91 -5.24
C THR A 101 8.26 1.61 -3.98
N THR A 102 6.99 1.98 -3.93
CA THR A 102 6.31 2.30 -2.68
C THR A 102 6.10 1.02 -1.87
N LEU A 103 5.69 1.17 -0.66
CA LEU A 103 5.15 0.08 0.17
C LEU A 103 4.12 0.64 1.14
N VAL A 104 2.90 0.19 1.06
CA VAL A 104 1.93 0.28 2.15
C VAL A 104 1.62 -1.12 2.64
N ILE A 105 1.75 -1.34 3.95
CA ILE A 105 1.58 -2.64 4.59
C ILE A 105 0.69 -2.49 5.82
N ALA A 106 -0.19 -3.47 6.06
CA ALA A 106 -0.95 -3.57 7.31
C ALA A 106 -0.73 -4.93 7.95
N VAL A 107 -0.48 -4.91 9.23
CA VAL A 107 -0.38 -6.09 10.12
C VAL A 107 -1.62 -6.12 10.97
N LYS A 108 -2.36 -7.24 10.96
CA LYS A 108 -3.54 -7.47 11.81
C LYS A 108 -3.35 -8.73 12.62
N THR A 109 -3.38 -8.60 13.94
CA THR A 109 -3.43 -9.71 14.90
C THR A 109 -4.68 -9.60 15.77
N ASP A 110 -4.91 -10.54 16.69
CA ASP A 110 -6.02 -10.41 17.64
C ASP A 110 -5.81 -9.25 18.62
N ASP A 111 -4.55 -8.86 18.90
CA ASP A 111 -4.19 -7.88 19.91
C ASP A 111 -3.96 -6.47 19.37
N TYR A 112 -3.47 -6.32 18.12
CA TYR A 112 -3.09 -5.03 17.56
C TYR A 112 -3.26 -4.95 16.04
N ILE A 113 -3.31 -3.73 15.53
CA ILE A 113 -3.23 -3.39 14.11
C ILE A 113 -2.14 -2.34 13.91
N LEU A 114 -1.20 -2.64 13.02
CA LEU A 114 -0.15 -1.70 12.60
C LEU A 114 -0.26 -1.42 11.11
N TYR A 115 -0.03 -0.17 10.73
CA TYR A 115 0.21 0.19 9.33
C TYR A 115 1.65 0.66 9.18
N GLY A 116 2.28 0.29 8.07
CA GLY A 116 3.56 0.81 7.65
C GLY A 116 3.42 1.52 6.30
N ASN A 117 4.15 2.64 6.10
CA ASN A 117 4.12 3.36 4.84
C ASN A 117 5.48 3.85 4.38
N ILE A 118 5.75 3.68 3.08
CA ILE A 118 6.84 4.28 2.30
C ILE A 118 6.26 4.64 0.93
N GLY A 119 6.24 5.93 0.57
CA GLY A 119 5.69 6.39 -0.70
C GLY A 119 4.29 7.00 -0.55
N ASP A 120 3.48 6.94 -1.60
CA ASP A 120 2.16 7.58 -1.72
C ASP A 120 0.99 6.60 -1.95
N SER A 121 1.25 5.29 -1.91
CA SER A 121 0.21 4.30 -1.73
C SER A 121 -0.48 4.49 -0.38
N SER A 122 -1.77 4.19 -0.29
CA SER A 122 -2.60 4.62 0.85
C SER A 122 -3.15 3.45 1.65
N GLY A 123 -3.12 3.58 2.98
CA GLY A 123 -3.76 2.68 3.93
C GLY A 123 -4.90 3.34 4.70
N TYR A 124 -6.02 2.65 4.77
CA TYR A 124 -7.25 3.13 5.42
C TYR A 124 -7.78 2.09 6.40
N ALA A 125 -8.33 2.57 7.51
CA ALA A 125 -9.17 1.80 8.43
C ALA A 125 -10.64 2.13 8.21
N ILE A 126 -11.50 1.11 8.26
CA ILE A 126 -12.96 1.30 8.20
C ILE A 126 -13.50 1.19 9.61
N LYS A 127 -14.08 2.27 10.11
CA LYS A 127 -14.69 2.35 11.45
C LYS A 127 -16.00 3.12 11.39
N ASN A 128 -17.08 2.56 11.96
CA ASN A 128 -18.43 3.13 11.91
C ASN A 128 -18.89 3.47 10.48
N GLU A 129 -18.63 2.54 9.54
CA GLU A 129 -18.94 2.72 8.11
C GLU A 129 -18.22 3.92 7.45
N LYS A 130 -17.20 4.48 8.10
CA LYS A 130 -16.36 5.57 7.61
C LYS A 130 -14.98 5.09 7.24
N LEU A 131 -14.47 5.63 6.13
CA LEU A 131 -13.12 5.40 5.65
C LEU A 131 -12.19 6.45 6.29
N HIS A 132 -11.21 5.99 7.06
CA HIS A 132 -10.22 6.85 7.72
C HIS A 132 -8.85 6.57 7.14
N LYS A 133 -8.25 7.56 6.47
CA LYS A 133 -6.87 7.47 5.99
C LYS A 133 -5.92 7.44 7.20
N ILE A 134 -5.07 6.43 7.24
CA ILE A 134 -4.09 6.20 8.32
C ILE A 134 -2.70 6.67 7.90
N THR A 135 -2.31 6.39 6.66
CA THR A 135 -0.97 6.69 6.15
C THR A 135 -0.85 8.14 5.66
N HIS A 136 0.39 8.65 5.65
CA HIS A 136 0.73 9.95 5.10
C HIS A 136 1.64 9.77 3.88
N ASP A 137 1.26 10.40 2.76
CA ASP A 137 1.98 10.23 1.51
C ASP A 137 3.33 10.96 1.53
N HIS A 138 4.38 10.28 1.15
CA HIS A 138 5.73 10.83 1.03
C HIS A 138 5.94 11.49 -0.32
N THR A 139 5.23 12.60 -0.57
CA THR A 139 5.35 13.39 -1.79
C THR A 139 5.96 14.76 -1.50
N LEU A 140 6.55 15.38 -2.54
CA LEU A 140 7.09 16.73 -2.45
C LEU A 140 6.01 17.72 -2.00
N VAL A 141 4.79 17.61 -2.55
CA VAL A 141 3.72 18.55 -2.22
C VAL A 141 3.26 18.42 -0.77
N ASN A 142 3.20 17.21 -0.22
CA ASN A 142 2.87 17.02 1.18
C ASN A 142 3.96 17.57 2.11
N LEU A 143 5.22 17.43 1.72
CA LEU A 143 6.33 18.09 2.44
C LEU A 143 6.17 19.60 2.42
N LEU A 144 5.90 20.24 1.26
CA LEU A 144 5.70 21.68 1.14
C LEU A 144 4.45 22.17 1.89
N VAL A 145 3.41 21.37 1.98
CA VAL A 145 2.23 21.69 2.81
C VAL A 145 2.58 21.64 4.30
N SER A 146 3.31 20.60 4.72
CA SER A 146 3.70 20.45 6.15
C SER A 146 4.65 21.57 6.64
N THR A 147 5.50 22.11 5.74
CA THR A 147 6.36 23.26 6.02
C THR A 147 5.67 24.62 5.88
N GLY A 148 4.42 24.63 5.40
CA GLY A 148 3.65 25.86 5.20
C GLY A 148 3.98 26.63 3.91
N GLU A 149 4.78 26.04 3.02
CA GLU A 149 5.16 26.65 1.73
C GLU A 149 4.04 26.56 0.67
N LEU A 150 3.15 25.59 0.81
CA LEU A 150 1.96 25.42 -0.01
C LEU A 150 0.71 25.26 0.85
N THR A 151 -0.45 25.72 0.34
CA THR A 151 -1.73 25.30 0.89
C THR A 151 -2.13 23.94 0.32
N PRO A 152 -3.02 23.16 1.00
CA PRO A 152 -3.55 21.91 0.45
C PRO A 152 -4.22 22.08 -0.94
N GLU A 153 -4.84 23.24 -1.19
CA GLU A 153 -5.45 23.55 -2.48
C GLU A 153 -4.41 23.75 -3.58
N GLN A 154 -3.30 24.43 -3.28
CA GLN A 154 -2.19 24.63 -4.23
C GLN A 154 -1.49 23.32 -4.55
N ALA A 155 -1.36 22.43 -3.57
CA ALA A 155 -0.74 21.10 -3.72
C ALA A 155 -1.44 20.27 -4.79
N LYS A 156 -2.78 20.32 -4.86
CA LYS A 156 -3.59 19.54 -5.83
C LYS A 156 -3.24 19.85 -7.30
N PHE A 157 -2.83 21.06 -7.60
CA PHE A 157 -2.53 21.53 -8.95
C PHE A 157 -1.03 21.69 -9.21
N HIS A 158 -0.17 21.32 -8.25
CA HIS A 158 1.27 21.47 -8.39
C HIS A 158 1.81 20.51 -9.48
N PRO A 159 2.70 20.99 -10.40
CA PRO A 159 3.19 20.18 -11.53
C PRO A 159 4.01 18.93 -11.08
N ARG A 160 4.55 18.94 -9.86
CA ARG A 160 5.31 17.81 -9.28
C ARG A 160 4.55 17.14 -8.13
N LYS A 161 3.22 17.10 -8.18
CA LYS A 161 2.41 16.54 -7.09
C LYS A 161 2.68 15.05 -6.81
N ASN A 162 3.09 14.29 -7.83
CA ASN A 162 3.40 12.87 -7.74
C ASN A 162 4.90 12.59 -7.53
N LEU A 163 5.72 13.63 -7.25
CA LEU A 163 7.14 13.39 -6.99
C LEU A 163 7.32 12.82 -5.59
N LEU A 164 7.75 11.57 -5.51
CA LEU A 164 8.04 10.89 -4.25
C LEU A 164 9.30 11.48 -3.59
N THR A 165 9.24 11.64 -2.28
CA THR A 165 10.38 12.01 -1.42
C THR A 165 10.99 10.81 -0.71
N ARG A 166 10.27 9.68 -0.67
CA ARG A 166 10.71 8.43 -0.06
C ARG A 166 10.18 7.22 -0.84
N ALA A 167 11.07 6.29 -1.21
CA ALA A 167 10.74 5.02 -1.85
C ALA A 167 11.83 3.99 -1.60
N LEU A 168 11.47 2.71 -1.59
CA LEU A 168 12.39 1.58 -1.57
C LEU A 168 13.22 1.58 -2.86
N GLY A 169 14.53 1.32 -2.74
CA GLY A 169 15.48 1.38 -3.86
C GLY A 169 15.94 2.78 -4.25
N ALA A 170 15.37 3.85 -3.66
CA ALA A 170 15.75 5.24 -3.95
C ALA A 170 16.47 5.93 -2.79
N ASN A 171 16.21 5.52 -1.55
CA ASN A 171 16.76 6.12 -0.35
C ASN A 171 17.59 5.12 0.46
N ASP A 172 18.74 5.58 0.97
CA ASP A 172 19.57 4.83 1.91
C ASP A 172 20.22 5.82 2.92
N PRO A 173 19.94 5.69 4.24
CA PRO A 173 19.04 4.73 4.85
C PRO A 173 17.55 4.96 4.51
N ILE A 174 16.77 3.88 4.59
CA ILE A 174 15.31 3.92 4.42
C ILE A 174 14.63 3.77 5.78
N GLU A 175 13.60 4.55 6.00
CA GLU A 175 12.75 4.49 7.20
C GLU A 175 11.29 4.31 6.80
N ILE A 176 10.59 3.42 7.51
CA ILE A 176 9.15 3.21 7.38
C ILE A 176 8.41 4.00 8.46
N ASP A 177 7.38 4.73 8.07
CA ASP A 177 6.44 5.31 9.04
C ASP A 177 5.51 4.21 9.53
N ILE A 178 5.34 4.09 10.86
CA ILE A 178 4.50 3.06 11.48
C ILE A 178 3.41 3.73 12.30
N PHE A 179 2.17 3.29 12.09
CA PHE A 179 0.96 3.80 12.74
C PHE A 179 0.28 2.66 13.50
N ASP A 180 0.02 2.89 14.79
CA ASP A 180 -0.76 2.00 15.65
C ASP A 180 -2.22 2.41 15.59
N VAL A 181 -3.10 1.46 15.28
CA VAL A 181 -4.53 1.69 15.08
C VAL A 181 -5.33 0.83 16.05
N ASP A 182 -6.37 1.41 16.62
CA ASP A 182 -7.33 0.70 17.48
C ASP A 182 -7.87 -0.55 16.75
N ASN A 183 -7.83 -1.69 17.44
CA ASN A 183 -8.27 -2.98 16.88
C ASN A 183 -9.80 -3.05 16.64
N ASN A 184 -10.56 -2.07 17.16
CA ASN A 184 -12.00 -1.95 16.95
C ASN A 184 -12.33 -1.27 15.59
N VAL A 185 -11.95 -1.93 14.49
CA VAL A 185 -12.25 -1.52 13.11
C VAL A 185 -13.03 -2.62 12.39
N GLN A 186 -13.81 -2.24 11.39
CA GLN A 186 -14.63 -3.14 10.57
C GLN A 186 -13.86 -3.70 9.38
N GLY A 187 -12.74 -3.06 9.00
CA GLY A 187 -11.91 -3.51 7.89
C GLY A 187 -10.63 -2.70 7.72
N LEU A 188 -9.70 -3.27 6.95
CA LEU A 188 -8.44 -2.66 6.52
C LEU A 188 -8.42 -2.61 5.01
N PHE A 189 -8.11 -1.45 4.45
CA PHE A 189 -8.12 -1.23 3.02
C PHE A 189 -6.81 -0.56 2.58
N LEU A 190 -6.08 -1.18 1.67
CA LEU A 190 -4.86 -0.63 1.08
C LEU A 190 -5.05 -0.47 -0.42
N CYS A 191 -4.45 0.57 -1.01
CA CYS A 191 -4.46 0.74 -2.45
C CYS A 191 -3.26 1.55 -2.95
N SER A 192 -2.89 1.36 -4.22
CA SER A 192 -2.00 2.25 -4.95
C SER A 192 -2.70 3.56 -5.34
N ASP A 193 -1.92 4.55 -5.76
CA ASP A 193 -2.40 5.89 -6.14
C ASP A 193 -3.31 5.86 -7.39
N GLY A 194 -3.18 4.84 -8.25
CA GLY A 194 -4.05 4.66 -9.40
C GLY A 194 -5.54 4.52 -9.06
N LEU A 195 -5.88 4.13 -7.82
CA LEU A 195 -7.25 4.21 -7.33
C LEU A 195 -7.60 5.62 -6.87
N THR A 196 -6.84 6.20 -5.96
CA THR A 196 -7.16 7.47 -5.29
C THR A 196 -7.05 8.69 -6.21
N ASN A 197 -6.21 8.62 -7.23
CA ASN A 197 -6.14 9.62 -8.29
C ASN A 197 -7.41 9.68 -9.16
N MET A 198 -8.15 8.56 -9.27
CA MET A 198 -9.35 8.46 -10.11
C MET A 198 -10.65 8.46 -9.30
N VAL A 199 -10.64 7.98 -8.07
CA VAL A 199 -11.86 7.77 -7.27
C VAL A 199 -11.70 8.47 -5.92
N ALA A 200 -12.53 9.49 -5.66
CA ALA A 200 -12.53 10.23 -4.40
C ALA A 200 -12.91 9.32 -3.22
N GLU A 201 -12.36 9.61 -2.05
CA GLU A 201 -12.53 8.80 -0.83
C GLU A 201 -14.00 8.56 -0.46
N GLU A 202 -14.87 9.57 -0.61
CA GLU A 202 -16.30 9.44 -0.32
C GLU A 202 -16.99 8.43 -1.27
N GLN A 203 -16.42 8.21 -2.44
CA GLN A 203 -16.96 7.24 -3.40
C GLN A 203 -16.39 5.84 -3.16
N ILE A 204 -15.17 5.73 -2.65
CA ILE A 204 -14.60 4.48 -2.15
C ILE A 204 -15.47 4.04 -0.95
N GLU A 205 -15.69 4.91 0.03
CA GLU A 205 -16.53 4.65 1.20
C GLU A 205 -17.93 4.13 0.82
N LYS A 206 -18.59 4.77 -0.15
CA LYS A 206 -19.91 4.34 -0.64
C LYS A 206 -19.89 2.94 -1.25
N VAL A 207 -18.81 2.55 -1.88
CA VAL A 207 -18.69 1.20 -2.48
C VAL A 207 -18.45 0.17 -1.38
N LEU A 208 -17.56 0.44 -0.42
CA LEU A 208 -17.23 -0.47 0.67
C LEU A 208 -18.40 -0.68 1.65
N ASN A 209 -19.32 0.28 1.77
CA ASN A 209 -20.53 0.18 2.58
C ASN A 209 -21.72 -0.47 1.86
N ASN A 210 -21.54 -0.90 0.61
CA ASN A 210 -22.59 -1.62 -0.09
C ASN A 210 -22.71 -3.06 0.45
N LYS A 211 -23.91 -3.65 0.34
CA LYS A 211 -24.20 -5.04 0.77
C LYS A 211 -23.67 -6.12 -0.19
N SER A 212 -22.93 -5.73 -1.23
CA SER A 212 -22.29 -6.68 -2.14
C SER A 212 -21.10 -7.41 -1.48
N SER A 213 -20.64 -8.49 -2.09
CA SER A 213 -19.47 -9.23 -1.59
C SER A 213 -18.19 -8.38 -1.62
N ILE A 214 -17.17 -8.81 -0.89
CA ILE A 214 -15.88 -8.10 -0.85
C ILE A 214 -15.24 -8.06 -2.24
N GLU A 215 -15.36 -9.14 -3.00
CA GLU A 215 -14.87 -9.24 -4.39
C GLU A 215 -15.57 -8.23 -5.29
N GLU A 216 -16.91 -8.18 -5.26
CA GLU A 216 -17.69 -7.23 -6.05
C GLU A 216 -17.39 -5.78 -5.70
N GLN A 217 -17.08 -5.50 -4.42
CA GLN A 217 -16.71 -4.16 -3.97
C GLN A 217 -15.36 -3.74 -4.58
N VAL A 218 -14.35 -4.61 -4.54
CA VAL A 218 -13.02 -4.35 -5.11
C VAL A 218 -13.09 -4.24 -6.63
N GLU A 219 -13.73 -5.18 -7.32
CA GLU A 219 -13.92 -5.14 -8.77
C GLU A 219 -14.62 -3.85 -9.23
N LYS A 220 -15.62 -3.40 -8.47
CA LYS A 220 -16.34 -2.15 -8.76
C LYS A 220 -15.45 -0.93 -8.63
N LEU A 221 -14.51 -0.91 -7.65
CA LEU A 221 -13.55 0.18 -7.49
C LEU A 221 -12.56 0.21 -8.65
N ILE A 222 -11.99 -0.92 -9.04
CA ILE A 222 -11.11 -1.05 -10.21
C ILE A 222 -11.83 -0.59 -11.48
N LYS A 223 -13.02 -1.11 -11.74
CA LYS A 223 -13.84 -0.71 -12.88
C LYS A 223 -14.13 0.79 -12.89
N LYS A 224 -14.40 1.38 -11.72
CA LYS A 224 -14.69 2.81 -11.58
C LYS A 224 -13.46 3.68 -11.88
N SER A 225 -12.26 3.27 -11.42
CA SER A 225 -11.00 3.91 -11.77
C SER A 225 -10.76 3.85 -13.29
N ASN A 226 -10.92 2.68 -13.88
CA ASN A 226 -10.78 2.47 -15.31
C ASN A 226 -11.78 3.30 -16.14
N MET A 227 -13.03 3.43 -15.70
CA MET A 227 -14.04 4.27 -16.38
C MET A 227 -13.71 5.78 -16.34
N ARG A 228 -12.88 6.21 -15.40
CA ARG A 228 -12.44 7.61 -15.24
C ARG A 228 -11.10 7.91 -15.89
N GLY A 229 -10.58 6.98 -16.63
CA GLY A 229 -9.36 7.13 -17.41
C GLY A 229 -8.39 5.96 -17.25
N GLY A 230 -8.28 5.36 -16.05
CA GLY A 230 -7.37 4.25 -15.78
C GLY A 230 -5.94 4.59 -16.20
N THR A 231 -5.47 5.78 -15.77
CA THR A 231 -4.21 6.36 -16.25
C THR A 231 -2.98 5.68 -15.65
N ASP A 232 -3.17 4.90 -14.57
CA ASP A 232 -2.13 4.15 -13.89
C ASP A 232 -2.55 2.73 -13.55
N ASN A 233 -1.61 1.93 -13.06
CA ASN A 233 -1.86 0.62 -12.45
C ASN A 233 -2.70 0.81 -11.19
N ILE A 234 -3.57 -0.14 -10.87
CA ILE A 234 -4.54 -0.03 -9.79
C ILE A 234 -4.47 -1.30 -8.96
N SER A 235 -4.03 -1.20 -7.72
CA SER A 235 -3.95 -2.34 -6.80
C SER A 235 -4.73 -2.07 -5.54
N ILE A 236 -5.45 -3.07 -5.05
CA ILE A 236 -6.28 -3.01 -3.86
C ILE A 236 -6.09 -4.29 -3.05
N ALA A 237 -5.87 -4.14 -1.74
CA ALA A 237 -5.95 -5.21 -0.76
C ALA A 237 -7.01 -4.84 0.29
N TYR A 238 -7.99 -5.70 0.52
CA TYR A 238 -9.09 -5.45 1.43
C TYR A 238 -9.32 -6.64 2.36
N LEU A 239 -9.33 -6.35 3.66
CA LEU A 239 -9.73 -7.28 4.72
C LEU A 239 -10.95 -6.71 5.44
N LYS A 240 -12.01 -7.51 5.61
CA LYS A 240 -13.27 -7.13 6.23
C LYS A 240 -13.63 -8.11 7.35
N LYS A 241 -14.02 -7.58 8.53
CA LYS A 241 -14.63 -8.40 9.60
C LYS A 241 -16.00 -8.88 9.17
N GLU A 242 -16.34 -10.11 9.49
CA GLU A 242 -17.69 -10.64 9.30
C GLU A 242 -18.65 -10.03 10.31
N SER A 243 -19.93 -9.94 9.93
CA SER A 243 -20.97 -9.28 10.74
C SER A 243 -21.30 -9.99 12.09
N GLY A 244 -20.51 -10.98 12.49
CA GLY A 244 -20.64 -11.71 13.76
C GLY A 244 -19.43 -11.55 14.71
N ASP A 245 -18.39 -10.84 14.26
CA ASP A 245 -17.12 -10.66 15.02
C ASP A 245 -17.05 -9.29 15.72
N LEU A 246 -18.21 -8.61 15.91
CA LEU A 246 -18.33 -7.30 16.56
C LEU A 246 -18.71 -7.45 18.03
#